data_d995ca5ae772100f5ae5a263308d0588
#
_entry.id   d995ca5ae772100f5ae5a263308d0588
#
_cell.length_a   1.000
_cell.length_b   1.000
_cell.length_c   1.000
_cell.angle_alpha   90.00
_cell.angle_beta   90.00
_cell.angle_gamma   90.00
#
_symmetry.space_group_name_H-M   'P 1'
#
loop_
_entity.id
_entity.type
_entity.pdbx_description
1 polymer ?
#
loop_
_entity_poly.entity_id
_entity_poly.type
_entity_poly.pdbx_seq_one_letter_code
_entity_poly.pdbx_strand_id
1 'polypeptide(L)'
;MNINDINKNWDFIIGLEIHVQLDCDSKIFSNCPYKYDNSPNSLTCPTSLGLPGALPSINQAAIESAIMFGKAVNGDISKNFTFARKHYFYPDLPKGYQISQFDRPIISGGSVPIWWKEKEYIIELTRAHLEEDAGKSFHDNKSKISNVDYNRSGAALIEIVTEPVLIHPEQAKIFMQRIKQIVNYINISNAEMEKGKLR
;
A
#
# COMPACT_ATOMS: atom_id res chain seq x y z
N MET A 1 32.43 2.55 4.79
CA MET A 1 32.01 3.88 5.27
C MET A 1 31.25 3.66 6.56
N ASN A 2 31.70 4.18 7.69
CA ASN A 2 31.06 3.93 8.98
C ASN A 2 29.91 4.93 9.14
N ILE A 3 28.73 4.47 9.56
CA ILE A 3 27.54 5.31 9.81
C ILE A 3 27.87 6.52 10.73
N ASN A 4 28.79 6.33 11.68
CA ASN A 4 29.23 7.40 12.58
C ASN A 4 30.01 8.53 11.89
N ASP A 5 30.63 8.26 10.72
CA ASP A 5 31.37 9.27 9.96
C ASP A 5 30.46 10.06 9.03
N ILE A 6 29.34 9.47 8.60
CA ILE A 6 28.30 10.14 7.80
C ILE A 6 27.57 11.18 8.66
N ASN A 7 27.25 10.85 9.91
CA ASN A 7 26.51 11.73 10.84
C ASN A 7 27.25 13.02 11.24
N LYS A 8 28.54 13.18 10.90
CA LYS A 8 29.29 14.40 11.22
C LYS A 8 29.07 15.53 10.22
N ASN A 9 28.67 15.21 9.00
CA ASN A 9 28.58 16.18 7.90
C ASN A 9 27.24 16.18 7.15
N TRP A 10 26.31 15.29 7.53
CA TRP A 10 25.04 15.10 6.82
C TRP A 10 23.90 14.87 7.79
N ASP A 11 22.76 15.50 7.53
CA ASP A 11 21.51 15.22 8.22
C ASP A 11 20.71 14.19 7.43
N PHE A 12 20.08 13.25 8.13
CA PHE A 12 19.13 12.31 7.53
C PHE A 12 17.75 12.93 7.51
N ILE A 13 17.13 12.88 6.34
CA ILE A 13 15.72 13.21 6.15
C ILE A 13 15.08 12.01 5.46
N ILE A 14 14.12 11.38 6.11
CA ILE A 14 13.47 10.15 5.64
C ILE A 14 11.97 10.40 5.55
N GLY A 15 11.39 10.14 4.37
CA GLY A 15 9.97 9.94 4.15
C GLY A 15 9.70 8.47 3.87
N LEU A 16 8.51 7.99 4.17
CA LEU A 16 8.09 6.62 3.92
C LEU A 16 6.83 6.58 3.06
N GLU A 17 6.81 5.63 2.13
CA GLU A 17 5.62 5.17 1.41
C GLU A 17 5.36 3.74 1.84
N ILE A 18 4.20 3.49 2.43
CA ILE A 18 3.86 2.21 3.04
C ILE A 18 2.61 1.67 2.41
N HIS A 19 2.71 0.48 1.82
CA HIS A 19 1.56 -0.24 1.29
C HIS A 19 1.02 -1.22 2.32
N VAL A 20 -0.27 -1.14 2.59
CA VAL A 20 -1.01 -2.10 3.41
C VAL A 20 -2.09 -2.75 2.56
N GLN A 21 -2.02 -4.07 2.42
CA GLN A 21 -3.08 -4.81 1.77
C GLN A 21 -4.27 -4.94 2.71
N LEU A 22 -5.43 -4.48 2.24
CA LEU A 22 -6.68 -4.54 2.99
C LEU A 22 -7.29 -5.93 2.94
N ASP A 23 -7.85 -6.36 4.07
CA ASP A 23 -8.54 -7.65 4.18
C ASP A 23 -9.95 -7.54 3.59
N CYS A 24 -10.05 -7.62 2.26
CA CYS A 24 -11.28 -7.64 1.49
C CYS A 24 -11.49 -9.02 0.88
N ASP A 25 -12.73 -9.50 0.83
CA ASP A 25 -13.08 -10.78 0.21
C ASP A 25 -12.88 -10.79 -1.30
N SER A 26 -12.99 -9.62 -1.92
CA SER A 26 -12.78 -9.43 -3.36
C SER A 26 -11.79 -8.30 -3.64
N LYS A 27 -11.33 -8.24 -4.89
CA LYS A 27 -10.44 -7.21 -5.39
C LYS A 27 -11.07 -5.83 -5.33
N ILE A 28 -10.24 -4.77 -5.37
CA ILE A 28 -10.72 -3.40 -5.16
C ILE A 28 -11.67 -2.91 -6.27
N PHE A 29 -11.49 -3.39 -7.52
CA PHE A 29 -12.28 -2.92 -8.67
C PHE A 29 -13.07 -4.02 -9.36
N SER A 30 -13.27 -5.17 -8.71
CA SER A 30 -14.08 -6.28 -9.25
C SER A 30 -14.56 -7.21 -8.15
N ASN A 31 -15.57 -8.02 -8.46
CA ASN A 31 -16.05 -9.09 -7.57
C ASN A 31 -15.16 -10.35 -7.62
N CYS A 32 -14.03 -10.30 -8.31
CA CYS A 32 -13.08 -11.42 -8.32
C CYS A 32 -12.56 -11.66 -6.89
N PRO A 33 -12.68 -12.88 -6.36
CA PRO A 33 -12.20 -13.16 -5.02
C PRO A 33 -10.67 -12.98 -4.94
N TYR A 34 -10.19 -12.60 -3.76
CA TYR A 34 -8.76 -12.61 -3.46
C TYR A 34 -8.51 -13.47 -2.21
N LYS A 35 -7.69 -14.48 -2.36
CA LYS A 35 -7.21 -15.35 -1.28
C LYS A 35 -5.73 -15.61 -1.48
N TYR A 36 -4.99 -15.71 -0.38
CA TYR A 36 -3.60 -16.13 -0.41
C TYR A 36 -3.48 -17.65 -0.67
N ASP A 37 -2.37 -18.10 -1.23
CA ASP A 37 -2.02 -19.52 -1.44
C ASP A 37 -2.94 -20.32 -2.38
N ASN A 38 -3.47 -19.69 -3.43
CA ASN A 38 -4.14 -20.39 -4.52
C ASN A 38 -3.17 -20.74 -5.66
N SER A 39 -3.58 -21.68 -6.52
CA SER A 39 -2.85 -21.99 -7.76
C SER A 39 -2.63 -20.71 -8.57
N PRO A 40 -1.46 -20.50 -9.17
CA PRO A 40 -1.18 -19.30 -9.97
C PRO A 40 -2.25 -19.04 -11.02
N ASN A 41 -2.64 -17.78 -11.19
CA ASN A 41 -3.64 -17.31 -12.16
C ASN A 41 -5.05 -17.91 -12.01
N SER A 42 -5.38 -18.55 -10.88
CA SER A 42 -6.72 -19.14 -10.63
C SER A 42 -7.74 -18.09 -10.16
N LEU A 43 -7.29 -16.95 -9.63
CA LEU A 43 -8.14 -15.85 -9.12
C LEU A 43 -8.00 -14.62 -10.01
N THR A 44 -8.31 -14.77 -11.29
CA THR A 44 -8.28 -13.69 -12.28
C THR A 44 -9.67 -13.46 -12.87
N CYS A 45 -9.90 -12.26 -13.38
CA CYS A 45 -11.15 -11.92 -14.08
C CYS A 45 -10.87 -10.92 -15.19
N PRO A 46 -11.81 -10.71 -16.13
CA PRO A 46 -11.64 -9.75 -17.21
C PRO A 46 -11.21 -8.36 -16.76
N THR A 47 -11.78 -7.85 -15.66
CA THR A 47 -11.43 -6.52 -15.11
C THR A 47 -10.00 -6.47 -14.58
N SER A 48 -9.57 -7.48 -13.80
CA SER A 48 -8.21 -7.49 -13.26
C SER A 48 -7.14 -7.70 -14.31
N LEU A 49 -7.50 -8.32 -15.44
CA LEU A 49 -6.60 -8.53 -16.58
C LEU A 49 -6.68 -7.40 -17.63
N GLY A 50 -7.63 -6.47 -17.49
CA GLY A 50 -7.80 -5.36 -18.44
C GLY A 50 -8.31 -5.79 -19.80
N LEU A 51 -9.15 -6.81 -19.86
CA LEU A 51 -9.72 -7.27 -21.14
C LEU A 51 -10.65 -6.22 -21.74
N PRO A 52 -10.72 -6.12 -23.07
CA PRO A 52 -11.57 -5.16 -23.76
C PRO A 52 -13.04 -5.21 -23.30
N GLY A 53 -13.61 -4.05 -22.98
CA GLY A 53 -14.99 -3.91 -22.52
C GLY A 53 -15.22 -4.14 -21.03
N ALA A 54 -14.22 -4.62 -20.27
CA ALA A 54 -14.33 -4.74 -18.83
C ALA A 54 -14.14 -3.38 -18.14
N LEU A 55 -15.08 -3.01 -17.27
CA LEU A 55 -15.04 -1.76 -16.52
C LEU A 55 -14.87 -2.02 -15.01
N PRO A 56 -14.09 -1.16 -14.31
CA PRO A 56 -13.89 -1.27 -12.88
C PRO A 56 -15.17 -0.89 -12.10
N SER A 57 -15.40 -1.59 -10.98
CA SER A 57 -16.44 -1.27 -10.01
C SER A 57 -15.82 -1.31 -8.61
N ILE A 58 -15.90 -0.20 -7.87
CA ILE A 58 -15.22 -0.06 -6.57
C ILE A 58 -15.81 -0.99 -5.51
N ASN A 59 -14.94 -1.58 -4.70
CA ASN A 59 -15.30 -2.38 -3.54
C ASN A 59 -15.57 -1.46 -2.33
N GLN A 60 -16.78 -1.51 -1.79
CA GLN A 60 -17.20 -0.71 -0.65
C GLN A 60 -16.36 -1.00 0.60
N ALA A 61 -16.01 -2.25 0.87
CA ALA A 61 -15.21 -2.62 2.04
C ALA A 61 -13.82 -1.96 2.05
N ALA A 62 -13.23 -1.72 0.86
CA ALA A 62 -11.96 -0.99 0.76
C ALA A 62 -12.14 0.50 1.15
N ILE A 63 -13.24 1.12 0.75
CA ILE A 63 -13.57 2.50 1.14
C ILE A 63 -13.78 2.59 2.66
N GLU A 64 -14.56 1.68 3.23
CA GLU A 64 -14.84 1.64 4.67
C GLU A 64 -13.55 1.44 5.48
N SER A 65 -12.66 0.55 5.04
CA SER A 65 -11.34 0.34 5.63
C SER A 65 -10.48 1.60 5.60
N ALA A 66 -10.46 2.32 4.48
CA ALA A 66 -9.74 3.59 4.37
C ALA A 66 -10.31 4.65 5.32
N ILE A 67 -11.65 4.76 5.42
CA ILE A 67 -12.30 5.69 6.36
C ILE A 67 -11.92 5.35 7.81
N MET A 68 -11.91 4.07 8.19
CA MET A 68 -11.48 3.64 9.53
C MET A 68 -10.02 4.03 9.80
N PHE A 69 -9.13 3.83 8.81
CA PHE A 69 -7.73 4.25 8.94
C PHE A 69 -7.61 5.77 9.09
N GLY A 70 -8.30 6.55 8.25
CA GLY A 70 -8.31 8.02 8.33
C GLY A 70 -8.73 8.53 9.71
N LYS A 71 -9.76 7.94 10.31
CA LYS A 71 -10.18 8.27 11.67
C LYS A 71 -9.12 7.91 12.72
N ALA A 72 -8.45 6.76 12.57
CA ALA A 72 -7.44 6.30 13.52
C ALA A 72 -6.18 7.18 13.56
N VAL A 73 -5.87 7.86 12.45
CA VAL A 73 -4.71 8.77 12.34
C VAL A 73 -5.08 10.26 12.37
N ASN A 74 -6.35 10.59 12.67
CA ASN A 74 -6.88 11.96 12.64
C ASN A 74 -6.69 12.67 11.30
N GLY A 75 -6.76 11.92 10.20
CA GLY A 75 -6.70 12.47 8.84
C GLY A 75 -8.02 13.10 8.41
N ASP A 76 -7.94 14.05 7.48
CA ASP A 76 -9.12 14.64 6.84
C ASP A 76 -9.66 13.68 5.77
N ILE A 77 -10.88 13.18 5.98
CA ILE A 77 -11.53 12.21 5.10
C ILE A 77 -12.36 12.96 4.07
N SER A 78 -11.93 12.88 2.81
CA SER A 78 -12.60 13.54 1.70
C SER A 78 -13.97 12.91 1.41
N LYS A 79 -15.00 13.76 1.30
CA LYS A 79 -16.34 13.35 0.82
C LYS A 79 -16.36 13.11 -0.69
N ASN A 80 -15.41 13.68 -1.42
CA ASN A 80 -15.30 13.63 -2.88
C ASN A 80 -13.86 13.31 -3.27
N PHE A 81 -13.55 12.05 -3.43
CA PHE A 81 -12.25 11.57 -3.91
C PHE A 81 -12.36 11.05 -5.35
N THR A 82 -11.25 10.98 -6.06
CA THR A 82 -11.20 10.49 -7.44
C THR A 82 -10.08 9.49 -7.62
N PHE A 83 -10.26 8.57 -8.58
CA PHE A 83 -9.20 7.69 -9.04
C PHE A 83 -8.54 8.24 -10.30
N ALA A 84 -7.24 8.02 -10.39
CA ALA A 84 -6.40 8.33 -11.54
C ALA A 84 -5.77 7.05 -12.08
N ARG A 85 -5.15 7.12 -13.26
CA ARG A 85 -4.40 6.02 -13.86
C ARG A 85 -2.92 6.37 -13.87
N LYS A 86 -2.11 5.55 -13.20
CA LYS A 86 -0.65 5.60 -13.23
C LYS A 86 -0.16 4.68 -14.35
N HIS A 87 0.21 5.23 -15.49
CA HIS A 87 0.63 4.46 -16.65
C HIS A 87 2.09 4.01 -16.53
N TYR A 88 2.31 2.71 -16.57
CA TYR A 88 3.63 2.11 -16.72
C TYR A 88 3.49 0.68 -17.27
N PHE A 89 4.52 0.19 -17.96
CA PHE A 89 4.51 -1.13 -18.57
C PHE A 89 5.46 -2.05 -17.83
N TYR A 90 4.88 -3.05 -17.16
CA TYR A 90 5.64 -4.08 -16.50
C TYR A 90 4.86 -5.42 -16.58
N PRO A 91 5.55 -6.60 -16.62
CA PRO A 91 4.87 -7.87 -16.84
C PRO A 91 3.76 -8.20 -15.82
N ASP A 92 3.90 -7.77 -14.57
CA ASP A 92 2.93 -8.00 -13.50
C ASP A 92 1.78 -6.98 -13.46
N LEU A 93 1.78 -6.01 -14.40
CA LEU A 93 0.70 -5.03 -14.56
C LEU A 93 -0.06 -5.28 -15.87
N PRO A 94 -1.08 -6.18 -15.87
CA PRO A 94 -1.68 -6.69 -17.10
C PRO A 94 -2.41 -5.63 -17.92
N LYS A 95 -2.86 -4.54 -17.30
CA LYS A 95 -3.57 -3.42 -17.95
C LYS A 95 -2.63 -2.37 -18.54
N GLY A 96 -1.34 -2.40 -18.21
CA GLY A 96 -0.40 -1.34 -18.55
C GLY A 96 -0.60 -0.04 -17.76
N TYR A 97 -1.50 -0.03 -16.79
CA TYR A 97 -1.71 1.05 -15.83
C TYR A 97 -2.19 0.50 -14.48
N GLN A 98 -1.95 1.25 -13.43
CA GLN A 98 -2.48 1.02 -12.09
C GLN A 98 -3.54 2.07 -11.79
N ILE A 99 -4.69 1.65 -11.24
CA ILE A 99 -5.68 2.58 -10.71
C ILE A 99 -5.23 2.96 -9.29
N SER A 100 -5.07 4.26 -9.07
CA SER A 100 -4.60 4.84 -7.81
C SER A 100 -5.29 6.19 -7.58
N GLN A 101 -4.89 6.95 -6.57
CA GLN A 101 -5.39 8.30 -6.33
C GLN A 101 -4.19 9.27 -6.29
N PHE A 102 -4.35 10.49 -6.80
CA PHE A 102 -3.29 11.50 -6.81
C PHE A 102 -3.79 12.85 -6.30
N ASP A 103 -4.53 13.61 -7.12
CA ASP A 103 -4.96 14.97 -6.78
C ASP A 103 -6.01 15.03 -5.65
N ARG A 104 -6.85 14.00 -5.57
CA ARG A 104 -7.95 13.93 -4.60
C ARG A 104 -7.95 12.58 -3.90
N PRO A 105 -7.01 12.36 -2.97
CA PRO A 105 -6.97 11.14 -2.18
C PRO A 105 -8.17 11.07 -1.23
N ILE A 106 -8.49 9.87 -0.76
CA ILE A 106 -9.56 9.67 0.23
C ILE A 106 -9.20 10.24 1.59
N ILE A 107 -7.90 10.30 1.94
CA ILE A 107 -7.40 10.86 3.20
C ILE A 107 -6.27 11.83 2.92
N SER A 108 -6.35 13.03 3.46
CA SER A 108 -5.29 14.03 3.46
C SER A 108 -4.82 14.31 4.88
N GLY A 109 -3.52 14.49 5.05
CA GLY A 109 -2.94 14.73 6.37
C GLY A 109 -3.12 13.57 7.34
N GLY A 110 -3.15 13.89 8.62
CA GLY A 110 -3.15 12.96 9.73
C GLY A 110 -1.77 12.85 10.39
N SER A 111 -1.70 12.14 11.50
CA SER A 111 -0.44 11.98 12.21
C SER A 111 -0.41 10.71 13.06
N VAL A 112 0.80 10.20 13.29
CA VAL A 112 1.02 9.01 14.11
C VAL A 112 2.13 9.28 15.11
N PRO A 113 1.86 9.21 16.43
CA PRO A 113 2.88 9.36 17.45
C PRO A 113 3.75 8.10 17.56
N ILE A 114 5.06 8.31 17.69
CA ILE A 114 6.05 7.29 17.99
C ILE A 114 6.91 7.72 19.19
N TRP A 115 7.42 6.75 19.95
CA TRP A 115 8.36 6.99 21.04
C TRP A 115 9.74 6.48 20.65
N TRP A 116 10.73 7.38 20.70
CA TRP A 116 12.12 7.07 20.43
C TRP A 116 13.02 7.81 21.41
N LYS A 117 13.96 7.08 22.05
CA LYS A 117 14.87 7.64 23.07
C LYS A 117 14.14 8.46 24.15
N GLU A 118 13.08 7.88 24.72
CA GLU A 118 12.27 8.49 25.80
C GLU A 118 11.56 9.80 25.40
N LYS A 119 11.47 10.09 24.12
CA LYS A 119 10.80 11.28 23.59
C LYS A 119 9.72 10.89 22.60
N GLU A 120 8.60 11.58 22.63
CA GLU A 120 7.56 11.48 21.62
C GLU A 120 7.90 12.30 20.38
N TYR A 121 7.65 11.69 19.22
CA TYR A 121 7.73 12.32 17.91
C TYR A 121 6.41 12.11 17.18
N ILE A 122 5.84 13.19 16.67
CA ILE A 122 4.63 13.15 15.86
C ILE A 122 5.07 13.06 14.39
N ILE A 123 4.72 11.95 13.74
CA ILE A 123 5.02 11.75 12.32
C ILE A 123 3.79 12.14 11.51
N GLU A 124 3.91 13.22 10.79
CA GLU A 124 2.85 13.75 9.94
C GLU A 124 2.72 12.92 8.66
N LEU A 125 1.47 12.76 8.21
CA LEU A 125 1.14 12.11 6.95
C LEU A 125 0.81 13.18 5.91
N THR A 126 1.33 13.01 4.70
CA THR A 126 0.90 13.79 3.54
C THR A 126 -0.50 13.36 3.12
N ARG A 127 -0.69 12.04 3.01
CA ARG A 127 -1.95 11.41 2.61
C ARG A 127 -1.98 9.93 2.90
N ALA A 128 -3.16 9.35 2.84
CA ALA A 128 -3.33 7.93 2.59
C ALA A 128 -4.39 7.73 1.51
N HIS A 129 -4.12 6.85 0.55
CA HIS A 129 -4.97 6.69 -0.63
C HIS A 129 -5.15 5.24 -1.02
N LEU A 130 -6.27 4.98 -1.71
CA LEU A 130 -6.59 3.65 -2.21
C LEU A 130 -5.96 3.40 -3.58
N GLU A 131 -5.47 2.18 -3.78
CA GLU A 131 -4.96 1.71 -5.05
C GLU A 131 -5.10 0.19 -5.21
N GLU A 132 -4.84 -0.31 -6.41
CA GLU A 132 -4.78 -1.74 -6.68
C GLU A 132 -3.34 -2.25 -6.65
N ASP A 133 -3.15 -3.49 -6.18
CA ASP A 133 -1.85 -4.16 -6.23
C ASP A 133 -1.56 -4.72 -7.63
N ALA A 134 -0.28 -4.84 -7.96
CA ALA A 134 0.20 -5.53 -9.15
C ALA A 134 0.19 -7.07 -8.95
N GLY A 135 0.38 -7.80 -10.02
CA GLY A 135 0.63 -9.24 -9.99
C GLY A 135 1.97 -9.59 -9.31
N LYS A 136 2.40 -10.81 -9.47
CA LYS A 136 3.65 -11.31 -8.88
C LYS A 136 4.51 -11.94 -9.96
N SER A 137 5.75 -11.45 -10.10
CA SER A 137 6.73 -11.99 -11.04
C SER A 137 7.69 -12.94 -10.33
N PHE A 138 7.96 -14.07 -10.98
CA PHE A 138 8.93 -15.07 -10.52
C PHE A 138 9.99 -15.24 -11.59
N HIS A 139 11.24 -14.96 -11.26
CA HIS A 139 12.37 -15.08 -12.15
C HIS A 139 13.13 -16.38 -11.88
N ASP A 140 13.15 -17.30 -12.84
CA ASP A 140 14.03 -18.45 -12.78
C ASP A 140 15.35 -18.12 -13.48
N ASN A 141 16.38 -17.89 -12.68
CA ASN A 141 17.72 -17.56 -13.18
C ASN A 141 18.38 -18.71 -13.98
N LYS A 142 17.94 -19.97 -13.79
CA LYS A 142 18.50 -21.13 -14.50
C LYS A 142 17.92 -21.27 -15.90
N SER A 143 16.60 -21.19 -16.01
CA SER A 143 15.90 -21.31 -17.30
C SER A 143 15.78 -20.02 -18.09
N LYS A 144 16.15 -18.87 -17.47
CA LYS A 144 15.95 -17.49 -18.02
C LYS A 144 14.48 -17.21 -18.37
N ILE A 145 13.56 -17.83 -17.66
CA ILE A 145 12.10 -17.64 -17.83
C ILE A 145 11.57 -16.77 -16.67
N SER A 146 10.68 -15.85 -17.01
CA SER A 146 9.87 -15.10 -16.03
C SER A 146 8.44 -15.57 -16.09
N ASN A 147 7.93 -16.11 -14.98
CA ASN A 147 6.53 -16.47 -14.82
C ASN A 147 5.80 -15.33 -14.10
N VAL A 148 4.53 -15.11 -14.46
CA VAL A 148 3.70 -14.09 -13.85
C VAL A 148 2.44 -14.72 -13.28
N ASP A 149 2.14 -14.38 -12.02
CA ASP A 149 0.89 -14.74 -11.35
C ASP A 149 0.06 -13.48 -11.11
N TYR A 150 -1.11 -13.41 -11.70
CA TYR A 150 -2.05 -12.28 -11.59
C TYR A 150 -3.08 -12.45 -10.47
N ASN A 151 -2.98 -13.45 -9.61
CA ASN A 151 -3.90 -13.64 -8.48
C ASN A 151 -3.93 -12.38 -7.60
N ARG A 152 -2.76 -11.76 -7.34
CA ARG A 152 -2.66 -10.53 -6.54
C ARG A 152 -3.09 -9.28 -7.30
N SER A 153 -3.02 -9.28 -8.63
CA SER A 153 -3.38 -8.12 -9.46
C SER A 153 -4.80 -7.65 -9.16
N GLY A 154 -4.96 -6.41 -8.75
CA GLY A 154 -6.22 -5.82 -8.33
C GLY A 154 -6.59 -6.04 -6.85
N ALA A 155 -5.73 -6.63 -6.02
CA ALA A 155 -5.95 -6.68 -4.57
C ALA A 155 -6.00 -5.24 -4.01
N ALA A 156 -6.84 -5.02 -2.99
CA ALA A 156 -7.02 -3.70 -2.40
C ALA A 156 -5.82 -3.29 -1.55
N LEU A 157 -5.25 -2.13 -1.83
CA LEU A 157 -4.19 -1.51 -1.04
C LEU A 157 -4.63 -0.14 -0.52
N ILE A 158 -4.12 0.21 0.65
CA ILE A 158 -3.99 1.59 1.08
C ILE A 158 -2.49 1.95 1.11
N GLU A 159 -2.10 2.99 0.40
CA GLU A 159 -0.76 3.57 0.45
C GLU A 159 -0.75 4.74 1.42
N ILE A 160 0.16 4.70 2.38
CA ILE A 160 0.33 5.70 3.44
C ILE A 160 1.64 6.44 3.17
N VAL A 161 1.55 7.73 2.94
CA VAL A 161 2.70 8.59 2.62
C VAL A 161 2.96 9.53 3.78
N THR A 162 4.16 9.50 4.34
CA THR A 162 4.57 10.43 5.41
C THR A 162 5.17 11.70 4.85
N GLU A 163 5.12 12.78 5.62
CA GLU A 163 6.05 13.88 5.42
C GLU A 163 7.50 13.40 5.70
N PRO A 164 8.51 14.02 5.06
CA PRO A 164 9.91 13.65 5.26
C PRO A 164 10.45 14.23 6.57
N VAL A 165 9.95 13.75 7.71
CA VAL A 165 10.22 14.25 9.06
C VAL A 165 11.01 13.30 9.95
N LEU A 166 11.25 12.07 9.47
CA LEU A 166 12.05 11.08 10.19
C LEU A 166 13.54 11.38 10.02
N ILE A 167 14.28 11.36 11.13
CA ILE A 167 15.71 11.74 11.16
C ILE A 167 16.64 10.58 11.49
N HIS A 168 16.09 9.38 11.71
CA HIS A 168 16.89 8.19 12.04
C HIS A 168 16.21 6.92 11.53
N PRO A 169 16.97 5.92 11.01
CA PRO A 169 16.39 4.65 10.52
C PRO A 169 15.56 3.88 11.55
N GLU A 170 15.94 3.99 12.84
CA GLU A 170 15.19 3.36 13.93
C GLU A 170 13.80 3.96 14.10
N GLN A 171 13.63 5.28 13.88
CA GLN A 171 12.30 5.91 13.87
C GLN A 171 11.42 5.33 12.75
N ALA A 172 11.99 5.09 11.56
CA ALA A 172 11.28 4.46 10.46
C ALA A 172 10.80 3.04 10.83
N LYS A 173 11.65 2.25 11.49
CA LYS A 173 11.27 0.93 11.99
C LYS A 173 10.13 1.01 13.02
N ILE A 174 10.24 1.90 14.00
CA ILE A 174 9.21 2.10 15.04
C ILE A 174 7.90 2.55 14.40
N PHE A 175 7.96 3.47 13.43
CA PHE A 175 6.78 3.94 12.70
C PHE A 175 6.08 2.81 11.95
N MET A 176 6.83 1.96 11.21
CA MET A 176 6.28 0.77 10.53
C MET A 176 5.59 -0.19 11.52
N GLN A 177 6.19 -0.42 12.69
CA GLN A 177 5.59 -1.23 13.75
C GLN A 177 4.30 -0.59 14.27
N ARG A 178 4.28 0.73 14.39
CA ARG A 178 3.08 1.46 14.85
C ARG A 178 1.96 1.39 13.83
N ILE A 179 2.25 1.56 12.54
CA ILE A 179 1.26 1.35 11.47
C ILE A 179 0.69 -0.07 11.52
N LYS A 180 1.55 -1.09 11.66
CA LYS A 180 1.11 -2.49 11.81
C LYS A 180 0.14 -2.65 12.98
N GLN A 181 0.44 -2.06 14.14
CA GLN A 181 -0.44 -2.10 15.32
C GLN A 181 -1.79 -1.45 15.06
N ILE A 182 -1.79 -0.26 14.42
CA ILE A 182 -3.02 0.48 14.10
C ILE A 182 -3.92 -0.36 13.18
N VAL A 183 -3.41 -0.82 12.03
CA VAL A 183 -4.23 -1.53 11.05
C VAL A 183 -4.75 -2.87 11.55
N ASN A 184 -3.99 -3.54 12.43
CA ASN A 184 -4.46 -4.74 13.13
C ASN A 184 -5.55 -4.41 14.16
N TYR A 185 -5.36 -3.36 14.96
CA TYR A 185 -6.31 -2.96 16.00
C TYR A 185 -7.67 -2.57 15.45
N ILE A 186 -7.69 -1.82 14.34
CA ILE A 186 -8.92 -1.45 13.64
C ILE A 186 -9.44 -2.54 12.69
N ASN A 187 -8.77 -3.69 12.64
CA ASN A 187 -9.17 -4.89 11.89
C ASN A 187 -9.37 -4.66 10.37
N ILE A 188 -8.51 -3.87 9.75
CA ILE A 188 -8.53 -3.65 8.29
C ILE A 188 -7.47 -4.47 7.55
N SER A 189 -6.46 -4.98 8.26
CA SER A 189 -5.40 -5.84 7.73
C SER A 189 -4.71 -6.59 8.85
N ASN A 190 -4.34 -7.85 8.61
CA ASN A 190 -3.45 -8.59 9.52
C ASN A 190 -1.96 -8.23 9.32
N ALA A 191 -1.63 -7.41 8.31
CA ALA A 191 -0.31 -6.83 8.05
C ALA A 191 0.84 -7.84 8.12
N GLU A 192 0.65 -9.04 7.56
CA GLU A 192 1.66 -10.12 7.50
C GLU A 192 2.77 -9.72 6.51
N MET A 193 3.90 -9.27 7.05
CA MET A 193 5.02 -8.77 6.23
C MET A 193 5.65 -9.88 5.38
N GLU A 194 5.70 -11.11 5.89
CA GLU A 194 6.18 -12.30 5.21
C GLU A 194 5.33 -12.67 3.98
N LYS A 195 4.08 -12.26 3.95
CA LYS A 195 3.16 -12.40 2.80
C LYS A 195 3.12 -11.15 1.90
N GLY A 196 3.92 -10.13 2.23
CA GLY A 196 3.94 -8.86 1.52
C GLY A 196 2.69 -7.99 1.72
N LYS A 197 1.89 -8.26 2.77
CA LYS A 197 0.69 -7.46 3.08
C LYS A 197 1.00 -6.11 3.71
N LEU A 198 2.20 -5.94 4.25
CA LEU A 198 2.76 -4.67 4.72
C LEU A 198 4.17 -4.53 4.19
N ARG A 199 4.42 -3.52 3.42
CA ARG A 199 5.73 -3.25 2.80
C ARG A 199 5.97 -1.76 2.58
#